data_ef3c48996848cc6a2ca2dd18a20ed3f1
#
_entry.id   ef3c48996848cc6a2ca2dd18a20ed3f1
#
_cell.length_a   1.000
_cell.length_b   1.000
_cell.length_c   1.000
_cell.angle_alpha   90.00
_cell.angle_beta   90.00
_cell.angle_gamma   90.00
#
_symmetry.space_group_name_H-M   'P 1'
#
loop_
_entity.id
_entity.type
_entity.pdbx_description
1 polymer ?
#
loop_
_entity_poly.entity_id
_entity_poly.type
_entity_poly.pdbx_seq_one_letter_code
_entity_poly.pdbx_strand_id
1 'polypeptide(L)'
;PYPQEVRAAIYCRLSKDDDLSGPSASIQNQRELLCRYCEEQGWRVAGIFQDDGYTGLNMERPDFQKMLAAVERKMFDVVLTKDLSRLGRNYLQVGQLLEDFFPRQKVRYIALNDAVDSEVENEITPFRSLLNEMYSRDVSKKVHSSYLTKAKSGKFTGCLAPFGYRKDPEDKNHLLIDEDTAWIVRRIFEWAKNGSGPNRIRRRLEDEEIPCPAWWNRQKGLRDHVTKFERENPERGRFIWDFTAIQGILANPVYIGAIASQKVNYRFKIGWMGDKKREDWIIVEGMHEAIIDRDTYDIVQEKVKSRKRPDAW
;
A
#
# COMPACT_ATOMS: atom_id res chain seq x y z
N PRO A 1 -22.35 -49.48 13.03
CA PRO A 1 -21.16 -48.83 12.54
C PRO A 1 -20.32 -48.44 13.76
N TYR A 2 -19.11 -49.00 13.84
CA TYR A 2 -18.15 -48.57 14.87
C TYR A 2 -17.83 -47.10 14.61
N PRO A 3 -17.74 -46.21 15.64
CA PRO A 3 -17.30 -44.85 15.40
C PRO A 3 -15.90 -44.90 14.79
N GLN A 4 -15.71 -44.24 13.67
CA GLN A 4 -14.39 -44.18 13.03
C GLN A 4 -13.41 -43.48 14.02
N GLU A 5 -12.37 -44.17 14.44
CA GLU A 5 -11.36 -43.66 15.34
C GLU A 5 -10.65 -42.47 14.64
N VAL A 6 -10.69 -41.28 15.24
CA VAL A 6 -10.07 -40.06 14.69
C VAL A 6 -8.56 -40.24 14.63
N ARG A 7 -7.98 -40.08 13.46
CA ARG A 7 -6.53 -40.22 13.20
C ARG A 7 -5.84 -38.85 13.31
N ALA A 8 -5.01 -38.70 14.31
CA ALA A 8 -4.29 -37.47 14.61
C ALA A 8 -2.86 -37.47 14.05
N ALA A 9 -2.46 -36.36 13.42
CA ALA A 9 -1.08 -36.05 13.13
C ALA A 9 -0.55 -34.99 14.10
N ILE A 10 0.59 -35.23 14.70
CA ILE A 10 1.28 -34.30 15.59
C ILE A 10 2.46 -33.69 14.84
N TYR A 11 2.58 -32.35 14.88
CA TYR A 11 3.74 -31.64 14.33
C TYR A 11 4.42 -30.81 15.40
N CYS A 12 5.74 -31.05 15.57
CA CYS A 12 6.62 -30.36 16.51
C CYS A 12 7.74 -29.65 15.76
N ARG A 13 8.12 -28.45 16.19
CA ARG A 13 9.23 -27.69 15.63
C ARG A 13 10.03 -26.97 16.71
N LEU A 14 11.36 -26.99 16.59
CA LEU A 14 12.27 -26.18 17.36
C LEU A 14 13.17 -25.39 16.41
N SER A 15 13.36 -24.10 16.65
CA SER A 15 14.34 -23.29 15.94
C SER A 15 15.56 -23.04 16.83
N LYS A 16 16.71 -22.72 16.21
CA LYS A 16 17.92 -22.35 16.97
C LYS A 16 17.71 -21.16 17.92
N ASP A 17 16.75 -20.28 17.59
CA ASP A 17 16.40 -19.13 18.43
C ASP A 17 15.53 -19.51 19.64
N ASP A 18 14.87 -20.68 19.62
CA ASP A 18 13.98 -21.16 20.68
C ASP A 18 14.76 -21.85 21.83
N ASP A 19 16.05 -22.17 21.65
CA ASP A 19 16.92 -22.79 22.69
C ASP A 19 17.12 -21.87 23.91
N LEU A 20 16.83 -20.55 23.77
CA LEU A 20 16.93 -19.57 24.85
C LEU A 20 15.70 -19.52 25.77
N SER A 21 14.62 -20.23 25.46
CA SER A 21 13.30 -20.08 26.10
C SER A 21 12.99 -21.12 27.19
N GLY A 22 13.93 -21.97 27.57
CA GLY A 22 13.80 -22.90 28.70
C GLY A 22 13.16 -24.27 28.38
N PRO A 23 12.99 -25.17 29.40
CA PRO A 23 12.65 -26.58 29.18
C PRO A 23 11.29 -26.86 28.50
N SER A 24 10.36 -25.91 28.50
CA SER A 24 9.05 -26.07 27.83
C SER A 24 9.09 -25.98 26.31
N ALA A 25 10.20 -25.54 25.75
CA ALA A 25 10.39 -25.36 24.30
C ALA A 25 10.93 -26.62 23.59
N SER A 26 11.35 -27.64 24.32
CA SER A 26 11.91 -28.85 23.70
C SER A 26 10.86 -29.58 22.83
N ILE A 27 11.32 -30.20 21.75
CA ILE A 27 10.45 -31.04 20.87
C ILE A 27 9.80 -32.16 21.68
N GLN A 28 10.52 -32.74 22.63
CA GLN A 28 9.99 -33.80 23.46
C GLN A 28 8.80 -33.35 24.33
N ASN A 29 8.90 -32.18 24.97
CA ASN A 29 7.79 -31.62 25.77
C ASN A 29 6.57 -31.28 24.86
N GLN A 30 6.81 -30.78 23.64
CA GLN A 30 5.71 -30.53 22.69
C GLN A 30 5.00 -31.84 22.34
N ARG A 31 5.77 -32.88 22.02
CA ARG A 31 5.24 -34.21 21.69
C ARG A 31 4.44 -34.79 22.85
N GLU A 32 4.96 -34.79 24.07
CA GLU A 32 4.28 -35.32 25.26
C GLU A 32 2.95 -34.60 25.52
N LEU A 33 2.95 -33.26 25.41
CA LEU A 33 1.74 -32.46 25.54
C LEU A 33 0.66 -32.86 24.54
N LEU A 34 1.04 -32.97 23.26
CA LEU A 34 0.11 -33.26 22.15
C LEU A 34 -0.36 -34.73 22.18
N CYS A 35 0.49 -35.69 22.57
CA CYS A 35 0.08 -37.08 22.76
C CYS A 35 -0.96 -37.20 23.90
N ARG A 36 -0.70 -36.54 25.02
CA ARG A 36 -1.65 -36.53 26.15
C ARG A 36 -3.00 -35.97 25.74
N TYR A 37 -3.01 -34.85 24.99
CA TYR A 37 -4.25 -34.30 24.48
C TYR A 37 -5.00 -35.28 23.57
N CYS A 38 -4.31 -36.01 22.69
CA CYS A 38 -4.93 -37.04 21.85
C CYS A 38 -5.54 -38.17 22.72
N GLU A 39 -4.83 -38.63 23.77
CA GLU A 39 -5.34 -39.63 24.70
C GLU A 39 -6.63 -39.15 25.42
N GLU A 40 -6.63 -37.92 25.91
CA GLU A 40 -7.79 -37.30 26.58
C GLU A 40 -9.01 -37.18 25.64
N GLN A 41 -8.78 -36.96 24.33
CA GLN A 41 -9.84 -36.91 23.31
C GLN A 41 -10.24 -38.30 22.77
N GLY A 42 -9.52 -39.37 23.14
CA GLY A 42 -9.73 -40.69 22.57
C GLY A 42 -9.32 -40.82 21.11
N TRP A 43 -8.34 -40.01 20.65
CA TRP A 43 -7.86 -40.01 19.28
C TRP A 43 -6.60 -40.89 19.12
N ARG A 44 -6.50 -41.54 17.97
CA ARG A 44 -5.32 -42.30 17.63
C ARG A 44 -4.24 -41.42 17.04
N VAL A 45 -3.04 -41.39 17.62
CA VAL A 45 -1.87 -40.77 17.01
C VAL A 45 -1.38 -41.63 15.84
N ALA A 46 -1.68 -41.18 14.61
CA ALA A 46 -1.36 -41.90 13.38
C ALA A 46 -0.05 -41.43 12.73
N GLY A 47 0.49 -40.27 13.12
CA GLY A 47 1.76 -39.77 12.65
C GLY A 47 2.35 -38.70 13.57
N ILE A 48 3.67 -38.70 13.71
CA ILE A 48 4.44 -37.67 14.43
C ILE A 48 5.53 -37.16 13.50
N PHE A 49 5.57 -35.85 13.32
CA PHE A 49 6.47 -35.13 12.42
C PHE A 49 7.27 -34.11 13.23
N GLN A 50 8.58 -34.02 13.00
CA GLN A 50 9.47 -33.20 13.82
C GLN A 50 10.55 -32.53 12.97
N ASP A 51 10.64 -31.20 13.01
CA ASP A 51 11.71 -30.43 12.39
C ASP A 51 12.52 -29.71 13.45
N ASP A 52 13.75 -30.16 13.71
CA ASP A 52 14.70 -29.57 14.63
C ASP A 52 15.70 -28.66 13.91
N GLY A 53 15.95 -27.47 14.48
CA GLY A 53 16.85 -26.47 13.92
C GLY A 53 16.30 -25.69 12.71
N TYR A 54 15.03 -25.86 12.37
CA TYR A 54 14.38 -25.17 11.25
C TYR A 54 13.61 -23.94 11.71
N THR A 55 13.79 -22.83 10.97
CA THR A 55 13.00 -21.58 11.20
C THR A 55 11.56 -21.74 10.71
N GLY A 56 10.62 -21.05 11.35
CA GLY A 56 9.22 -20.96 10.89
C GLY A 56 8.98 -20.00 9.73
N LEU A 57 10.04 -19.39 9.15
CA LEU A 57 9.91 -18.37 8.10
C LEU A 57 9.68 -18.95 6.71
N ASN A 58 10.14 -20.18 6.43
CA ASN A 58 9.89 -20.87 5.18
C ASN A 58 9.15 -22.20 5.41
N MET A 59 8.59 -22.74 4.31
CA MET A 59 7.86 -24.00 4.32
C MET A 59 8.72 -25.20 3.93
N GLU A 60 10.00 -25.01 3.56
CA GLU A 60 10.93 -26.05 3.12
C GLU A 60 11.52 -26.82 4.32
N ARG A 61 10.64 -27.43 5.09
CA ARG A 61 10.96 -28.25 6.25
C ARG A 61 10.61 -29.69 5.94
N PRO A 62 11.57 -30.64 6.01
CA PRO A 62 11.39 -31.98 5.50
C PRO A 62 10.18 -32.72 6.08
N ASP A 63 10.03 -32.74 7.40
CA ASP A 63 8.94 -33.46 8.04
C ASP A 63 7.60 -32.70 7.93
N PHE A 64 7.64 -31.38 7.87
CA PHE A 64 6.47 -30.57 7.57
C PHE A 64 5.90 -30.89 6.16
N GLN A 65 6.76 -31.00 5.16
CA GLN A 65 6.33 -31.36 3.80
C GLN A 65 5.80 -32.81 3.75
N LYS A 66 6.42 -33.74 4.48
CA LYS A 66 5.88 -35.11 4.62
C LYS A 66 4.49 -35.12 5.26
N MET A 67 4.27 -34.30 6.28
CA MET A 67 2.98 -34.14 6.93
C MET A 67 1.93 -33.63 5.93
N LEU A 68 2.23 -32.54 5.20
CA LEU A 68 1.30 -32.00 4.20
C LEU A 68 0.96 -33.03 3.10
N ALA A 69 1.96 -33.72 2.58
CA ALA A 69 1.74 -34.79 1.59
C ALA A 69 0.89 -35.96 2.14
N ALA A 70 1.03 -36.26 3.44
CA ALA A 70 0.21 -37.30 4.08
C ALA A 70 -1.25 -36.80 4.34
N VAL A 71 -1.43 -35.52 4.62
CA VAL A 71 -2.75 -34.87 4.68
C VAL A 71 -3.45 -34.94 3.31
N GLU A 72 -2.76 -34.63 2.21
CA GLU A 72 -3.31 -34.76 0.84
C GLU A 72 -3.76 -36.18 0.52
N ARG A 73 -3.04 -37.17 1.05
CA ARG A 73 -3.41 -38.60 0.92
C ARG A 73 -4.52 -39.05 1.87
N LYS A 74 -5.11 -38.10 2.63
CA LYS A 74 -6.20 -38.36 3.59
C LYS A 74 -5.83 -39.39 4.67
N MET A 75 -4.58 -39.35 5.12
CA MET A 75 -4.11 -40.22 6.17
C MET A 75 -4.53 -39.77 7.56
N PHE A 76 -4.90 -38.52 7.74
CA PHE A 76 -5.25 -37.90 9.02
C PHE A 76 -6.57 -37.15 8.93
N ASP A 77 -7.26 -37.07 10.05
CA ASP A 77 -8.52 -36.34 10.24
C ASP A 77 -8.27 -35.03 11.00
N VAL A 78 -7.19 -34.98 11.83
CA VAL A 78 -6.80 -33.80 12.59
C VAL A 78 -5.29 -33.62 12.58
N VAL A 79 -4.83 -32.35 12.52
CA VAL A 79 -3.42 -31.95 12.69
C VAL A 79 -3.30 -31.09 13.95
N LEU A 80 -2.37 -31.45 14.83
CA LEU A 80 -2.13 -30.74 16.07
C LEU A 80 -0.73 -30.13 16.15
N THR A 81 -0.66 -28.91 16.68
CA THR A 81 0.58 -28.26 17.08
C THR A 81 0.45 -27.68 18.49
N LYS A 82 1.56 -27.42 19.17
CA LYS A 82 1.55 -26.75 20.48
C LYS A 82 0.99 -25.34 20.36
N ASP A 83 1.45 -24.59 19.39
CA ASP A 83 1.08 -23.21 19.08
C ASP A 83 1.18 -22.97 17.56
N LEU A 84 0.56 -21.89 17.06
CA LEU A 84 0.57 -21.52 15.65
C LEU A 84 1.97 -21.25 15.10
N SER A 85 2.90 -20.80 15.96
CA SER A 85 4.27 -20.51 15.54
C SER A 85 5.00 -21.78 15.08
N ARG A 86 4.56 -22.96 15.53
CA ARG A 86 5.09 -24.27 15.07
C ARG A 86 4.67 -24.53 13.61
N LEU A 87 3.43 -24.20 13.26
CA LEU A 87 2.96 -24.28 11.89
C LEU A 87 3.76 -23.35 10.95
N GLY A 88 3.96 -22.10 11.38
CA GLY A 88 4.78 -21.13 10.65
C GLY A 88 4.82 -19.76 11.31
N ARG A 89 5.87 -18.97 11.01
CA ARG A 89 5.99 -17.56 11.40
C ARG A 89 5.58 -16.61 10.26
N ASN A 90 5.42 -17.15 9.05
CA ASN A 90 4.89 -16.41 7.91
C ASN A 90 3.37 -16.51 7.90
N TYR A 91 2.70 -15.44 8.36
CA TYR A 91 1.26 -15.38 8.51
C TYR A 91 0.48 -15.60 7.21
N LEU A 92 1.05 -15.25 6.03
CA LEU A 92 0.41 -15.54 4.72
C LEU A 92 0.32 -17.04 4.46
N GLN A 93 1.43 -17.74 4.68
CA GLN A 93 1.50 -19.18 4.46
C GLN A 93 0.65 -19.93 5.50
N VAL A 94 0.67 -19.47 6.76
CA VAL A 94 -0.19 -20.03 7.82
C VAL A 94 -1.66 -19.79 7.49
N GLY A 95 -2.03 -18.58 7.04
CA GLY A 95 -3.38 -18.26 6.60
C GLY A 95 -3.85 -19.15 5.44
N GLN A 96 -3.01 -19.37 4.42
CA GLN A 96 -3.33 -20.28 3.31
C GLN A 96 -3.57 -21.72 3.78
N LEU A 97 -2.79 -22.19 4.75
CA LEU A 97 -2.99 -23.53 5.30
C LEU A 97 -4.33 -23.64 6.04
N LEU A 98 -4.64 -22.65 6.87
CA LEU A 98 -5.84 -22.67 7.73
C LEU A 98 -7.13 -22.36 6.94
N GLU A 99 -7.09 -21.49 5.94
CA GLU A 99 -8.28 -21.03 5.22
C GLU A 99 -8.55 -21.81 3.93
N ASP A 100 -7.52 -22.41 3.34
CA ASP A 100 -7.63 -23.08 2.06
C ASP A 100 -7.21 -24.56 2.13
N PHE A 101 -5.97 -24.85 2.55
CA PHE A 101 -5.41 -26.21 2.46
C PHE A 101 -6.14 -27.21 3.37
N PHE A 102 -6.17 -26.99 4.69
CA PHE A 102 -6.81 -27.92 5.62
C PHE A 102 -8.32 -28.07 5.36
N PRO A 103 -9.11 -26.98 5.15
CA PRO A 103 -10.50 -27.10 4.79
C PRO A 103 -10.78 -27.90 3.53
N ARG A 104 -9.97 -27.70 2.45
CA ARG A 104 -10.10 -28.50 1.22
C ARG A 104 -9.85 -29.98 1.44
N GLN A 105 -8.90 -30.30 2.31
CA GLN A 105 -8.61 -31.69 2.67
C GLN A 105 -9.62 -32.27 3.69
N LYS A 106 -10.50 -31.44 4.25
CA LYS A 106 -11.44 -31.79 5.34
C LYS A 106 -10.69 -32.28 6.58
N VAL A 107 -9.57 -31.62 6.90
CA VAL A 107 -8.75 -31.92 8.06
C VAL A 107 -8.89 -30.79 9.07
N ARG A 108 -9.23 -31.13 10.31
CA ARG A 108 -9.28 -30.22 11.44
C ARG A 108 -7.88 -29.82 11.86
N TYR A 109 -7.65 -28.56 12.15
CA TYR A 109 -6.35 -28.08 12.70
C TYR A 109 -6.56 -27.51 14.10
N ILE A 110 -5.69 -27.89 15.04
CA ILE A 110 -5.71 -27.42 16.41
C ILE A 110 -4.33 -26.94 16.87
N ALA A 111 -4.26 -25.73 17.45
CA ALA A 111 -3.10 -25.21 18.17
C ALA A 111 -3.47 -25.01 19.64
N LEU A 112 -2.95 -25.88 20.54
CA LEU A 112 -3.44 -25.98 21.91
C LEU A 112 -3.22 -24.71 22.73
N ASN A 113 -2.02 -24.13 22.72
CA ASN A 113 -1.72 -22.97 23.56
C ASN A 113 -2.38 -21.68 23.07
N ASP A 114 -2.72 -21.60 21.79
CA ASP A 114 -3.34 -20.42 21.19
C ASP A 114 -4.87 -20.54 21.18
N ALA A 115 -5.41 -21.67 21.71
CA ALA A 115 -6.84 -22.01 21.68
C ALA A 115 -7.43 -21.85 20.26
N VAL A 116 -6.69 -22.31 19.24
CA VAL A 116 -7.15 -22.26 17.84
C VAL A 116 -7.64 -23.63 17.43
N ASP A 117 -8.90 -23.70 17.00
CA ASP A 117 -9.55 -24.88 16.47
C ASP A 117 -10.29 -24.54 15.17
N SER A 118 -9.94 -25.21 14.07
CA SER A 118 -10.52 -24.91 12.76
C SER A 118 -12.00 -25.32 12.61
N GLU A 119 -12.53 -26.17 13.47
CA GLU A 119 -13.96 -26.52 13.49
C GLU A 119 -14.80 -25.54 14.31
N VAL A 120 -14.19 -24.75 15.22
CA VAL A 120 -14.89 -23.77 16.04
C VAL A 120 -14.75 -22.38 15.39
N GLU A 121 -15.76 -22.01 14.62
CA GLU A 121 -15.75 -20.77 13.78
C GLU A 121 -15.41 -19.49 14.58
N ASN A 122 -15.82 -19.40 15.84
CA ASN A 122 -15.58 -18.22 16.68
C ASN A 122 -14.11 -18.09 17.17
N GLU A 123 -13.35 -19.14 17.20
CA GLU A 123 -11.97 -19.12 17.70
C GLU A 123 -10.95 -18.70 16.62
N ILE A 124 -11.24 -19.01 15.35
CA ILE A 124 -10.38 -18.61 14.22
C ILE A 124 -10.64 -17.17 13.77
N THR A 125 -11.85 -16.64 13.96
CA THR A 125 -12.23 -15.31 13.45
C THR A 125 -11.32 -14.17 13.95
N PRO A 126 -10.94 -14.07 15.24
CA PRO A 126 -10.00 -13.05 15.71
C PRO A 126 -8.63 -13.19 15.07
N PHE A 127 -8.16 -14.42 14.84
CA PHE A 127 -6.88 -14.72 14.24
C PHE A 127 -6.88 -14.36 12.73
N ARG A 128 -7.95 -14.68 11.99
CA ARG A 128 -8.15 -14.23 10.59
C ARG A 128 -8.10 -12.72 10.48
N SER A 129 -8.74 -12.01 11.38
CA SER A 129 -8.73 -10.54 11.41
C SER A 129 -7.31 -10.00 11.64
N LEU A 130 -6.55 -10.60 12.57
CA LEU A 130 -5.15 -10.23 12.82
C LEU A 130 -4.25 -10.52 11.61
N LEU A 131 -4.40 -11.68 10.97
CA LEU A 131 -3.66 -12.04 9.76
C LEU A 131 -3.92 -11.05 8.62
N ASN A 132 -5.19 -10.72 8.37
CA ASN A 132 -5.60 -9.76 7.33
C ASN A 132 -5.03 -8.36 7.62
N GLU A 133 -5.00 -7.96 8.90
CA GLU A 133 -4.39 -6.70 9.29
C GLU A 133 -2.87 -6.69 9.05
N MET A 134 -2.17 -7.74 9.47
CA MET A 134 -0.72 -7.86 9.25
C MET A 134 -0.39 -7.88 7.76
N TYR A 135 -1.14 -8.61 6.95
CA TYR A 135 -1.00 -8.62 5.49
C TYR A 135 -1.18 -7.22 4.89
N SER A 136 -2.27 -6.56 5.24
CA SER A 136 -2.56 -5.22 4.75
C SER A 136 -1.45 -4.22 5.13
N ARG A 137 -0.90 -4.34 6.34
CA ARG A 137 0.23 -3.53 6.81
C ARG A 137 1.51 -3.79 6.02
N ASP A 138 1.83 -5.05 5.73
CA ASP A 138 3.01 -5.42 4.95
C ASP A 138 2.92 -4.99 3.49
N VAL A 139 1.75 -5.17 2.86
CA VAL A 139 1.48 -4.65 1.52
C VAL A 139 1.65 -3.13 1.51
N SER A 140 1.07 -2.43 2.48
CA SER A 140 1.21 -0.98 2.62
C SER A 140 2.68 -0.54 2.75
N LYS A 141 3.49 -1.24 3.56
CA LYS A 141 4.94 -0.97 3.70
C LYS A 141 5.69 -1.17 2.39
N LYS A 142 5.43 -2.27 1.68
CA LYS A 142 6.07 -2.60 0.38
C LYS A 142 5.71 -1.56 -0.68
N VAL A 143 4.44 -1.19 -0.78
CA VAL A 143 3.96 -0.15 -1.70
C VAL A 143 4.63 1.19 -1.35
N HIS A 144 4.63 1.59 -0.07
CA HIS A 144 5.27 2.84 0.36
C HIS A 144 6.78 2.86 0.05
N SER A 145 7.50 1.76 0.31
CA SER A 145 8.92 1.63 -0.04
C SER A 145 9.16 1.77 -1.54
N SER A 146 8.33 1.14 -2.37
CA SER A 146 8.40 1.28 -3.84
C SER A 146 8.16 2.72 -4.30
N TYR A 147 7.15 3.41 -3.73
CA TYR A 147 6.91 4.83 -4.01
C TYR A 147 8.08 5.71 -3.57
N LEU A 148 8.69 5.43 -2.42
CA LEU A 148 9.83 6.18 -1.92
C LEU A 148 11.06 6.01 -2.84
N THR A 149 11.31 4.80 -3.32
CA THR A 149 12.39 4.52 -4.28
C THR A 149 12.16 5.28 -5.59
N LYS A 150 10.94 5.25 -6.13
CA LYS A 150 10.56 6.01 -7.33
C LYS A 150 10.70 7.53 -7.11
N ALA A 151 10.27 8.04 -5.95
CA ALA A 151 10.40 9.45 -5.61
C ALA A 151 11.86 9.90 -5.56
N LYS A 152 12.75 9.12 -4.93
CA LYS A 152 14.19 9.40 -4.88
C LYS A 152 14.87 9.33 -6.24
N SER A 153 14.40 8.52 -7.15
CA SER A 153 14.88 8.45 -8.55
C SER A 153 14.22 9.48 -9.47
N GLY A 154 13.42 10.42 -8.94
CA GLY A 154 12.77 11.47 -9.72
C GLY A 154 11.68 11.01 -10.67
N LYS A 155 11.18 9.78 -10.52
CA LYS A 155 10.10 9.24 -11.35
C LYS A 155 8.76 9.85 -10.96
N PHE A 156 7.99 10.28 -11.96
CA PHE A 156 6.63 10.76 -11.74
C PHE A 156 5.69 9.60 -11.40
N THR A 157 5.02 9.69 -10.25
CA THR A 157 4.12 8.64 -9.75
C THR A 157 2.66 9.07 -9.65
N GLY A 158 2.34 10.28 -10.08
CA GLY A 158 0.97 10.80 -10.05
C GLY A 158 0.03 10.05 -11.01
N CYS A 159 -1.25 9.98 -10.68
CA CYS A 159 -2.27 9.37 -11.54
C CYS A 159 -2.44 10.18 -12.84
N LEU A 160 -2.56 11.50 -12.74
CA LEU A 160 -2.66 12.43 -13.87
C LEU A 160 -1.38 13.27 -13.95
N ALA A 161 -0.94 13.56 -15.19
CA ALA A 161 0.12 14.52 -15.42
C ALA A 161 -0.32 15.93 -14.98
N PRO A 162 0.60 16.78 -14.48
CA PRO A 162 0.33 18.18 -14.22
C PRO A 162 -0.13 18.90 -15.50
N PHE A 163 -0.98 19.89 -15.37
CA PHE A 163 -1.47 20.67 -16.52
C PHE A 163 -0.29 21.29 -17.29
N GLY A 164 -0.32 21.20 -18.62
CA GLY A 164 0.83 21.56 -19.48
C GLY A 164 1.76 20.39 -19.78
N TYR A 165 1.58 19.25 -19.13
CA TYR A 165 2.32 18.03 -19.40
C TYR A 165 1.38 16.86 -19.70
N ARG A 166 1.91 15.85 -20.38
CA ARG A 166 1.31 14.53 -20.56
C ARG A 166 2.29 13.44 -20.15
N LYS A 167 1.79 12.26 -19.82
CA LYS A 167 2.66 11.10 -19.58
C LYS A 167 3.21 10.59 -20.89
N ASP A 168 4.46 10.15 -20.87
CA ASP A 168 5.06 9.44 -21.97
C ASP A 168 4.33 8.10 -22.18
N PRO A 169 3.89 7.78 -23.42
CA PRO A 169 3.28 6.49 -23.74
C PRO A 169 4.21 5.29 -23.46
N GLU A 170 5.53 5.47 -23.63
CA GLU A 170 6.53 4.42 -23.43
C GLU A 170 6.97 4.28 -21.96
N ASP A 171 7.09 5.41 -21.23
CA ASP A 171 7.37 5.41 -19.78
C ASP A 171 6.37 6.29 -19.02
N LYS A 172 5.34 5.68 -18.45
CA LYS A 172 4.31 6.39 -17.66
C LYS A 172 4.85 7.16 -16.44
N ASN A 173 6.12 6.97 -16.08
CA ASN A 173 6.78 7.71 -15.02
C ASN A 173 7.59 8.92 -15.52
N HIS A 174 7.64 9.14 -16.85
CA HIS A 174 8.23 10.30 -17.49
C HIS A 174 7.16 11.28 -17.95
N LEU A 175 7.49 12.59 -17.96
CA LEU A 175 6.59 13.66 -18.40
C LEU A 175 7.11 14.27 -19.72
N LEU A 176 6.21 14.45 -20.66
CA LEU A 176 6.44 15.17 -21.91
C LEU A 176 5.61 16.45 -21.92
N ILE A 177 6.10 17.50 -22.56
CA ILE A 177 5.34 18.73 -22.75
C ILE A 177 4.08 18.42 -23.60
N ASP A 178 2.96 18.97 -23.17
CA ASP A 178 1.68 18.92 -23.88
C ASP A 178 1.42 20.30 -24.51
N GLU A 179 1.80 20.47 -25.76
CA GLU A 179 1.75 21.77 -26.43
C GLU A 179 0.34 22.34 -26.54
N ASP A 180 -0.70 21.51 -26.48
CA ASP A 180 -2.09 21.99 -26.46
C ASP A 180 -2.39 22.85 -25.22
N THR A 181 -1.66 22.61 -24.12
CA THR A 181 -1.93 23.24 -22.83
C THR A 181 -0.71 23.97 -22.23
N ALA A 182 0.51 23.66 -22.69
CA ALA A 182 1.74 24.26 -22.17
C ALA A 182 1.81 25.79 -22.39
N TRP A 183 1.28 26.28 -23.50
CA TRP A 183 1.22 27.72 -23.78
C TRP A 183 0.39 28.48 -22.72
N ILE A 184 -0.64 27.86 -22.17
CA ILE A 184 -1.45 28.47 -21.11
C ILE A 184 -0.61 28.63 -19.85
N VAL A 185 0.18 27.60 -19.50
CA VAL A 185 1.10 27.64 -18.37
C VAL A 185 2.13 28.76 -18.54
N ARG A 186 2.77 28.85 -19.71
CA ARG A 186 3.73 29.93 -20.02
C ARG A 186 3.08 31.30 -19.80
N ARG A 187 1.87 31.49 -20.25
CA ARG A 187 1.12 32.76 -20.13
C ARG A 187 0.75 33.09 -18.68
N ILE A 188 0.36 32.10 -17.90
CA ILE A 188 0.11 32.26 -16.45
C ILE A 188 1.36 32.75 -15.72
N PHE A 189 2.52 32.14 -16.02
CA PHE A 189 3.79 32.57 -15.43
C PHE A 189 4.26 33.95 -15.89
N GLU A 190 4.04 34.27 -17.15
CA GLU A 190 4.31 35.63 -17.68
C GLU A 190 3.50 36.71 -16.95
N TRP A 191 2.19 36.49 -16.81
CA TRP A 191 1.35 37.42 -16.06
C TRP A 191 1.72 37.52 -14.59
N ALA A 192 2.11 36.42 -13.97
CA ALA A 192 2.59 36.42 -12.60
C ALA A 192 3.91 37.17 -12.45
N LYS A 193 4.86 36.96 -13.39
CA LYS A 193 6.14 37.68 -13.49
C LYS A 193 5.90 39.19 -13.62
N ASN A 194 4.89 39.61 -14.39
CA ASN A 194 4.49 41.01 -14.58
C ASN A 194 3.61 41.54 -13.44
N GLY A 195 3.53 40.85 -12.30
CA GLY A 195 2.90 41.35 -11.10
C GLY A 195 1.40 41.06 -10.96
N SER A 196 0.79 40.24 -11.84
CA SER A 196 -0.60 39.80 -11.65
C SER A 196 -0.71 38.77 -10.52
N GLY A 197 -1.65 38.95 -9.62
CA GLY A 197 -1.98 37.94 -8.60
C GLY A 197 -2.93 36.87 -9.14
N PRO A 198 -3.08 35.73 -8.44
CA PRO A 198 -3.89 34.60 -8.93
C PRO A 198 -5.34 34.98 -9.30
N ASN A 199 -5.98 35.87 -8.55
CA ASN A 199 -7.34 36.35 -8.86
C ASN A 199 -7.40 37.18 -10.18
N ARG A 200 -6.35 37.99 -10.45
CA ARG A 200 -6.29 38.75 -11.69
C ARG A 200 -5.99 37.83 -12.88
N ILE A 201 -5.12 36.83 -12.69
CA ILE A 201 -4.85 35.82 -13.70
C ILE A 201 -6.11 35.01 -14.01
N ARG A 202 -6.87 34.61 -13.00
CA ARG A 202 -8.15 33.92 -13.18
C ARG A 202 -9.11 34.71 -14.05
N ARG A 203 -9.31 36.01 -13.76
CA ARG A 203 -10.20 36.87 -14.56
C ARG A 203 -9.73 36.98 -16.01
N ARG A 204 -8.43 37.13 -16.24
CA ARG A 204 -7.89 37.18 -17.60
C ARG A 204 -8.12 35.89 -18.38
N LEU A 205 -7.95 34.73 -17.74
CA LEU A 205 -8.24 33.45 -18.36
C LEU A 205 -9.73 33.31 -18.72
N GLU A 206 -10.61 33.84 -17.85
CA GLU A 206 -12.06 33.86 -18.08
C GLU A 206 -12.43 34.83 -19.20
N ASP A 207 -11.88 36.06 -19.20
CA ASP A 207 -12.12 37.09 -20.22
C ASP A 207 -11.65 36.66 -21.61
N GLU A 208 -10.54 35.90 -21.67
CA GLU A 208 -9.99 35.35 -22.91
C GLU A 208 -10.60 33.99 -23.30
N GLU A 209 -11.64 33.54 -22.59
CA GLU A 209 -12.34 32.28 -22.81
C GLU A 209 -11.39 31.06 -22.91
N ILE A 210 -10.37 31.01 -22.02
CA ILE A 210 -9.42 29.89 -21.96
C ILE A 210 -10.00 28.80 -21.03
N PRO A 211 -10.26 27.57 -21.55
CA PRO A 211 -10.88 26.52 -20.76
C PRO A 211 -10.00 26.06 -19.58
N CYS A 212 -10.64 25.72 -18.46
CA CYS A 212 -9.98 25.26 -17.25
C CYS A 212 -9.40 23.82 -17.41
N PRO A 213 -8.46 23.40 -16.54
CA PRO A 213 -7.83 22.08 -16.62
C PRO A 213 -8.83 20.91 -16.58
N ALA A 214 -9.96 21.05 -15.89
CA ALA A 214 -10.99 20.01 -15.83
C ALA A 214 -11.62 19.76 -17.21
N TRP A 215 -11.90 20.81 -17.96
CA TRP A 215 -12.41 20.71 -19.32
C TRP A 215 -11.42 20.01 -20.24
N TRP A 216 -10.14 20.42 -20.22
CA TRP A 216 -9.07 19.79 -21.02
C TRP A 216 -8.90 18.31 -20.68
N ASN A 217 -8.89 17.94 -19.40
CA ASN A 217 -8.79 16.54 -18.99
C ASN A 217 -9.95 15.70 -19.52
N ARG A 218 -11.16 16.25 -19.57
CA ARG A 218 -12.33 15.57 -20.14
C ARG A 218 -12.23 15.42 -21.66
N GLN A 219 -11.81 16.47 -22.36
CA GLN A 219 -11.63 16.39 -23.82
C GLN A 219 -10.59 15.33 -24.22
N LYS A 220 -9.56 15.15 -23.39
CA LYS A 220 -8.51 14.13 -23.58
C LYS A 220 -8.89 12.74 -23.03
N GLY A 221 -10.09 12.57 -22.52
CA GLY A 221 -10.54 11.30 -21.92
C GLY A 221 -9.75 10.86 -20.66
N LEU A 222 -9.03 11.79 -20.02
CA LEU A 222 -8.19 11.49 -18.86
C LEU A 222 -8.99 11.41 -17.57
N ARG A 223 -10.04 12.21 -17.44
CA ARG A 223 -10.91 12.25 -16.27
C ARG A 223 -12.28 12.84 -16.63
N ASP A 224 -13.33 12.11 -16.32
CA ASP A 224 -14.70 12.61 -16.46
C ASP A 224 -15.10 13.37 -15.19
N HIS A 225 -14.73 14.66 -15.14
CA HIS A 225 -15.06 15.55 -14.02
C HIS A 225 -15.62 16.87 -14.55
N VAL A 226 -16.86 17.16 -14.18
CA VAL A 226 -17.53 18.43 -14.44
C VAL A 226 -17.40 19.32 -13.22
N THR A 227 -16.87 20.54 -13.38
CA THR A 227 -16.69 21.47 -12.27
C THR A 227 -18.06 21.98 -11.74
N LYS A 228 -18.07 22.51 -10.52
CA LYS A 228 -19.28 23.16 -9.97
C LYS A 228 -19.77 24.29 -10.89
N PHE A 229 -18.87 25.12 -11.37
CA PHE A 229 -19.18 26.25 -12.23
C PHE A 229 -19.78 25.82 -13.57
N GLU A 230 -19.28 24.75 -14.15
CA GLU A 230 -19.80 24.23 -15.42
C GLU A 230 -21.16 23.55 -15.23
N ARG A 231 -21.45 22.96 -14.06
CA ARG A 231 -22.79 22.46 -13.73
C ARG A 231 -23.81 23.59 -13.56
N GLU A 232 -23.41 24.71 -12.98
CA GLU A 232 -24.27 25.89 -12.78
C GLU A 232 -24.48 26.68 -14.09
N ASN A 233 -23.46 26.75 -14.95
CA ASN A 233 -23.52 27.43 -16.24
C ASN A 233 -22.69 26.64 -17.29
N PRO A 234 -23.29 25.71 -18.04
CA PRO A 234 -22.59 24.87 -19.00
C PRO A 234 -21.81 25.62 -20.09
N GLU A 235 -22.29 26.83 -20.50
CA GLU A 235 -21.65 27.59 -21.58
C GLU A 235 -20.40 28.33 -21.08
N ARG A 236 -20.47 29.01 -19.95
CA ARG A 236 -19.36 29.82 -19.41
C ARG A 236 -18.54 29.14 -18.33
N GLY A 237 -19.10 28.19 -17.59
CA GLY A 237 -18.44 27.55 -16.47
C GLY A 237 -17.15 26.82 -16.82
N ARG A 238 -16.99 26.39 -18.06
CA ARG A 238 -15.76 25.78 -18.60
C ARG A 238 -14.55 26.73 -18.60
N PHE A 239 -14.78 28.03 -18.61
CA PHE A 239 -13.74 29.06 -18.62
C PHE A 239 -13.40 29.57 -17.21
N ILE A 240 -14.18 29.18 -16.20
CA ILE A 240 -13.95 29.58 -14.82
C ILE A 240 -12.88 28.69 -14.19
N TRP A 241 -11.74 29.27 -13.91
CA TRP A 241 -10.64 28.60 -13.24
C TRP A 241 -10.79 28.64 -11.74
N ASP A 242 -10.44 27.56 -11.04
CA ASP A 242 -10.33 27.58 -9.60
C ASP A 242 -9.07 28.36 -9.18
N PHE A 243 -9.21 29.17 -8.14
CA PHE A 243 -8.11 29.91 -7.56
C PHE A 243 -6.97 28.99 -7.09
N THR A 244 -7.31 27.85 -6.48
CA THR A 244 -6.35 26.86 -5.99
C THR A 244 -5.59 26.18 -7.14
N ALA A 245 -6.20 26.02 -8.29
CA ALA A 245 -5.54 25.48 -9.47
C ALA A 245 -4.42 26.43 -9.96
N ILE A 246 -4.67 27.73 -10.01
CA ILE A 246 -3.66 28.72 -10.41
C ILE A 246 -2.54 28.80 -9.38
N GLN A 247 -2.87 28.81 -8.08
CA GLN A 247 -1.86 28.77 -7.02
C GLN A 247 -1.01 27.49 -7.11
N GLY A 248 -1.66 26.35 -7.36
CA GLY A 248 -1.00 25.08 -7.54
C GLY A 248 -0.02 25.08 -8.73
N ILE A 249 -0.41 25.69 -9.86
CA ILE A 249 0.47 25.86 -11.03
C ILE A 249 1.67 26.74 -10.65
N LEU A 250 1.46 27.91 -10.10
CA LEU A 250 2.53 28.85 -9.78
C LEU A 250 3.52 28.31 -8.72
N ALA A 251 3.09 27.42 -7.83
CA ALA A 251 3.91 26.88 -6.75
C ALA A 251 4.65 25.57 -7.11
N ASN A 252 4.28 24.90 -8.22
CA ASN A 252 4.76 23.56 -8.52
C ASN A 252 6.10 23.58 -9.25
N PRO A 253 7.19 23.00 -8.69
CA PRO A 253 8.49 22.95 -9.34
C PRO A 253 8.54 22.04 -10.58
N VAL A 254 7.48 21.32 -10.89
CA VAL A 254 7.41 20.52 -12.11
C VAL A 254 7.62 21.36 -13.37
N TYR A 255 7.23 22.63 -13.36
CA TYR A 255 7.33 23.51 -14.52
C TYR A 255 8.76 23.93 -14.85
N ILE A 256 9.72 23.70 -13.95
CA ILE A 256 11.16 23.87 -14.17
C ILE A 256 11.90 22.54 -14.34
N GLY A 257 11.20 21.48 -14.73
CA GLY A 257 11.79 20.16 -14.97
C GLY A 257 12.06 19.33 -13.71
N ALA A 258 11.53 19.71 -12.53
CA ALA A 258 11.75 19.01 -11.28
C ALA A 258 10.54 18.18 -10.86
N ILE A 259 10.74 16.97 -10.38
CA ILE A 259 9.70 16.14 -9.78
C ILE A 259 9.72 16.29 -8.26
N ALA A 260 8.62 16.78 -7.70
CA ALA A 260 8.43 16.92 -6.25
C ALA A 260 7.44 15.88 -5.74
N SER A 261 7.92 15.04 -4.84
CA SER A 261 7.18 13.90 -4.27
C SER A 261 7.10 14.00 -2.74
N GLN A 262 6.34 13.11 -2.10
CA GLN A 262 6.19 13.05 -0.63
C GLN A 262 5.66 14.35 0.00
N LYS A 263 4.72 15.02 -0.69
CA LYS A 263 4.15 16.31 -0.29
C LYS A 263 3.20 16.24 0.90
N VAL A 264 2.67 15.05 1.20
CA VAL A 264 1.66 14.81 2.24
C VAL A 264 2.12 13.78 3.25
N ASN A 265 1.63 13.90 4.49
CA ASN A 265 1.73 12.87 5.50
C ASN A 265 0.53 11.92 5.34
N TYR A 266 0.82 10.65 5.13
CA TYR A 266 -0.19 9.60 5.05
C TYR A 266 0.16 8.47 6.00
N ARG A 267 -0.79 8.04 6.82
CA ARG A 267 -0.60 6.92 7.73
C ARG A 267 -1.60 5.82 7.44
N PHE A 268 -1.10 4.58 7.39
CA PHE A 268 -1.95 3.40 7.19
C PHE A 268 -3.13 3.38 8.17
N LYS A 269 -4.33 3.09 7.71
CA LYS A 269 -5.63 3.12 8.42
C LYS A 269 -6.15 4.50 8.86
N ILE A 270 -5.29 5.49 9.04
CA ILE A 270 -5.70 6.83 9.46
C ILE A 270 -5.98 7.74 8.26
N GLY A 271 -5.24 7.50 7.15
CA GLY A 271 -5.37 8.31 5.95
C GLY A 271 -4.46 9.53 5.93
N TRP A 272 -4.94 10.60 5.32
CA TRP A 272 -4.24 11.87 5.23
C TRP A 272 -4.15 12.56 6.59
N MET A 273 -2.93 13.01 6.94
CA MET A 273 -2.61 13.66 8.21
C MET A 273 -2.09 15.10 8.02
N GLY A 274 -2.33 15.69 6.88
CA GLY A 274 -1.88 17.03 6.55
C GLY A 274 -0.72 17.08 5.55
N ASP A 275 -0.43 18.28 5.09
CA ASP A 275 0.65 18.54 4.15
C ASP A 275 1.99 18.62 4.89
N LYS A 276 3.04 18.15 4.22
CA LYS A 276 4.41 18.32 4.69
C LYS A 276 4.91 19.72 4.35
N LYS A 277 5.82 20.23 5.17
CA LYS A 277 6.55 21.44 4.83
C LYS A 277 7.36 21.21 3.55
N ARG A 278 7.59 22.26 2.78
CA ARG A 278 8.33 22.15 1.49
C ARG A 278 9.75 21.60 1.67
N GLU A 279 10.35 21.82 2.82
CA GLU A 279 11.68 21.33 3.22
C GLU A 279 11.73 19.80 3.31
N ASP A 280 10.59 19.17 3.63
CA ASP A 280 10.45 17.71 3.78
C ASP A 280 10.09 17.01 2.46
N TRP A 281 9.93 17.76 1.37
CA TRP A 281 9.61 17.18 0.07
C TRP A 281 10.86 16.54 -0.55
N ILE A 282 10.66 15.46 -1.28
CA ILE A 282 11.72 14.91 -2.14
C ILE A 282 11.60 15.59 -3.49
N ILE A 283 12.58 16.44 -3.83
CA ILE A 283 12.61 17.17 -5.10
C ILE A 283 13.84 16.69 -5.87
N VAL A 284 13.63 16.22 -7.11
CA VAL A 284 14.70 15.81 -8.02
C VAL A 284 14.58 16.64 -9.29
N GLU A 285 15.65 17.36 -9.62
CA GLU A 285 15.71 18.28 -10.77
C GLU A 285 16.15 17.57 -12.06
N GLY A 286 15.84 18.17 -13.23
CA GLY A 286 16.30 17.68 -14.54
C GLY A 286 15.65 16.37 -15.00
N MET A 287 14.44 16.08 -14.52
CA MET A 287 13.76 14.79 -14.78
C MET A 287 12.91 14.82 -16.07
N HIS A 288 12.64 15.98 -16.62
CA HIS A 288 11.89 16.19 -17.86
C HIS A 288 12.11 17.60 -18.38
N GLU A 289 11.68 17.87 -19.60
CA GLU A 289 11.80 19.19 -20.21
C GLU A 289 10.99 20.25 -19.46
N ALA A 290 11.60 21.39 -19.18
CA ALA A 290 10.97 22.49 -18.46
C ALA A 290 10.07 23.33 -19.39
N ILE A 291 8.85 23.67 -18.94
CA ILE A 291 7.98 24.63 -19.65
C ILE A 291 8.42 26.07 -19.35
N ILE A 292 8.94 26.32 -18.15
CA ILE A 292 9.34 27.64 -17.65
C ILE A 292 10.81 27.62 -17.26
N ASP A 293 11.54 28.68 -17.60
CA ASP A 293 12.92 28.85 -17.14
C ASP A 293 13.00 29.12 -15.63
N ARG A 294 14.15 28.79 -15.04
CA ARG A 294 14.39 28.89 -13.59
C ARG A 294 14.23 30.30 -13.08
N ASP A 295 14.76 31.30 -13.80
CA ASP A 295 14.76 32.70 -13.39
C ASP A 295 13.31 33.23 -13.31
N THR A 296 12.49 32.93 -14.30
CA THR A 296 11.08 33.29 -14.30
C THR A 296 10.33 32.64 -13.14
N TYR A 297 10.60 31.35 -12.87
CA TYR A 297 9.99 30.66 -11.74
C TYR A 297 10.38 31.32 -10.41
N ASP A 298 11.67 31.60 -10.19
CA ASP A 298 12.17 32.17 -8.94
C ASP A 298 11.62 33.59 -8.70
N ILE A 299 11.55 34.44 -9.71
CA ILE A 299 10.89 35.76 -9.65
C ILE A 299 9.42 35.61 -9.19
N VAL A 300 8.71 34.64 -9.76
CA VAL A 300 7.31 34.39 -9.40
C VAL A 300 7.19 33.90 -7.95
N GLN A 301 8.09 33.00 -7.49
CA GLN A 301 8.10 32.53 -6.10
C GLN A 301 8.31 33.68 -5.11
N GLU A 302 9.21 34.60 -5.37
CA GLU A 302 9.43 35.79 -4.53
C GLU A 302 8.18 36.65 -4.44
N LYS A 303 7.52 36.92 -5.59
CA LYS A 303 6.27 37.69 -5.62
C LYS A 303 5.10 36.96 -4.93
N VAL A 304 5.04 35.66 -4.98
CA VAL A 304 4.04 34.87 -4.25
C VAL A 304 4.29 34.91 -2.74
N LYS A 305 5.57 34.81 -2.31
CA LYS A 305 5.96 34.91 -0.89
C LYS A 305 5.64 36.30 -0.32
N SER A 306 5.99 37.36 -1.04
CA SER A 306 5.77 38.76 -0.58
C SER A 306 4.30 39.12 -0.41
N ARG A 307 3.37 38.38 -1.05
CA ARG A 307 1.92 38.55 -0.93
C ARG A 307 1.26 37.77 0.20
N LYS A 308 1.94 36.78 0.77
CA LYS A 308 1.47 36.14 2.01
C LYS A 308 1.58 37.20 3.11
N ARG A 309 0.44 37.65 3.66
CA ARG A 309 0.44 38.45 4.90
C ARG A 309 1.24 37.67 5.94
N PRO A 310 2.16 38.30 6.69
CA PRO A 310 2.69 37.66 7.88
C PRO A 310 1.48 37.27 8.76
N ASP A 311 1.52 36.06 9.30
CA ASP A 311 0.45 35.56 10.18
C ASP A 311 0.16 36.61 11.22
N ALA A 312 -1.04 37.19 11.19
CA ALA A 312 -1.50 38.05 12.22
C ALA A 312 -1.66 37.22 13.49
N TRP A 313 -0.96 37.60 14.53
CA TRP A 313 -0.94 37.05 15.88
C TRP A 313 -2.36 36.88 16.45
#